data_9cf91407c9f6ab71fa194e2b2d536064
#
_entry.id   9cf91407c9f6ab71fa194e2b2d536064
#
_cell.length_a   1.000
_cell.length_b   1.000
_cell.length_c   1.000
_cell.angle_alpha   90.00
_cell.angle_beta   90.00
_cell.angle_gamma   90.00
#
_symmetry.space_group_name_H-M   'P 1'
#
loop_
_entity.id
_entity.type
_entity.pdbx_description
1 polymer ?
#
loop_
_entity_poly.entity_id
_entity_poly.type
_entity_poly.pdbx_seq_one_letter_code
_entity_poly.pdbx_strand_id
1 'polypeptide(L)'
;MADQSFEQIQLSIEDRVALITLNRPDQMNTWTPIMSRELSDAMYECDDNDEVRAVILTGAGRAFCAGADLSGGEGGFTDKTKITRPTKWPYQISKPVIAAINGAAVGVGITYAMLADIRLAAVKAKIGFAMVRRGILPELASHVTVSQVAGFSNAAELLLTGRMMSGAEAQICLLYTSPSPRDSD
;
A
#
# COMPACT_ATOMS: atom_id res chain seq x y z
N MET A 1 -25.95 -9.16 2.22
CA MET A 1 -24.51 -9.35 2.43
C MET A 1 -24.21 -8.82 3.82
N ALA A 2 -23.49 -9.54 4.67
CA ALA A 2 -23.18 -9.11 6.01
C ALA A 2 -22.28 -7.86 5.91
N ASP A 3 -22.68 -6.79 6.58
CA ASP A 3 -21.88 -5.58 6.76
C ASP A 3 -20.62 -5.98 7.55
N GLN A 4 -19.55 -6.28 6.85
CA GLN A 4 -18.29 -6.69 7.46
C GLN A 4 -17.63 -5.42 8.00
N SER A 5 -17.83 -5.14 9.29
CA SER A 5 -17.19 -4.00 9.93
C SER A 5 -15.71 -4.27 10.10
N PHE A 6 -14.87 -3.57 9.36
CA PHE A 6 -13.43 -3.54 9.54
C PHE A 6 -13.03 -2.60 10.69
N GLU A 7 -11.95 -2.93 11.40
CA GLU A 7 -11.44 -2.15 12.53
C GLU A 7 -10.42 -1.09 12.08
N GLN A 8 -9.53 -1.45 11.16
CA GLN A 8 -8.38 -0.64 10.76
C GLN A 8 -8.39 -0.19 9.29
N ILE A 9 -9.39 -0.60 8.55
CA ILE A 9 -9.66 -0.09 7.21
C ILE A 9 -11.12 0.32 7.09
N GLN A 10 -11.44 1.03 6.03
CA GLN A 10 -12.82 1.30 5.60
C GLN A 10 -12.96 0.81 4.16
N LEU A 11 -14.09 0.19 3.85
CA LEU A 11 -14.47 -0.20 2.50
C LEU A 11 -15.80 0.47 2.16
N SER A 12 -15.83 1.20 1.06
CA SER A 12 -17.06 1.73 0.47
C SER A 12 -17.11 1.40 -1.02
N ILE A 13 -18.30 1.19 -1.55
CA ILE A 13 -18.52 0.92 -2.96
C ILE A 13 -19.51 1.95 -3.48
N GLU A 14 -19.07 2.75 -4.45
CA GLU A 14 -19.87 3.77 -5.11
C GLU A 14 -19.55 3.77 -6.61
N ASP A 15 -20.54 3.90 -7.44
CA ASP A 15 -20.40 3.93 -8.91
C ASP A 15 -19.52 2.78 -9.47
N ARG A 16 -19.66 1.60 -8.88
CA ARG A 16 -18.90 0.38 -9.23
C ARG A 16 -17.40 0.46 -8.93
N VAL A 17 -16.96 1.41 -8.12
CA VAL A 17 -15.58 1.54 -7.63
C VAL A 17 -15.56 1.23 -6.14
N ALA A 18 -14.75 0.28 -5.74
CA ALA A 18 -14.46 0.02 -4.33
C ALA A 18 -13.34 0.94 -3.86
N LEU A 19 -13.58 1.69 -2.79
CA LEU A 19 -12.57 2.50 -2.12
C LEU A 19 -12.19 1.83 -0.80
N ILE A 20 -10.96 1.35 -0.72
CA ILE A 20 -10.36 0.83 0.50
C ILE A 20 -9.49 1.92 1.10
N THR A 21 -9.81 2.36 2.31
CA THR A 21 -9.06 3.40 3.02
C THR A 21 -8.40 2.81 4.26
N LEU A 22 -7.07 2.86 4.33
CA LEU A 22 -6.33 2.55 5.55
C LEU A 22 -6.71 3.57 6.63
N ASN A 23 -7.25 3.14 7.77
CA ASN A 23 -7.94 4.01 8.72
C ASN A 23 -7.38 3.95 10.14
N ARG A 24 -6.08 4.22 10.27
CA ARG A 24 -5.38 4.48 11.54
C ARG A 24 -4.63 5.83 11.45
N PRO A 25 -5.32 6.96 11.17
CA PRO A 25 -4.66 8.24 10.84
C PRO A 25 -3.76 8.77 11.96
N ASP A 26 -4.11 8.53 13.22
CA ASP A 26 -3.32 8.97 14.39
C ASP A 26 -1.97 8.25 14.49
N GLN A 27 -1.88 7.02 13.97
CA GLN A 27 -0.67 6.21 13.84
C GLN A 27 -0.09 6.25 12.42
N MET A 28 -0.46 7.25 11.60
CA MET A 28 -0.03 7.37 10.19
C MET A 28 -0.26 6.08 9.38
N ASN A 29 -1.35 5.37 9.67
CA ASN A 29 -1.74 4.12 9.03
C ASN A 29 -0.64 3.04 9.08
N THR A 30 0.11 2.96 10.20
CA THR A 30 1.13 1.92 10.36
C THR A 30 0.52 0.54 10.29
N TRP A 31 1.23 -0.34 9.59
CA TRP A 31 0.81 -1.68 9.24
C TRP A 31 0.82 -2.61 10.43
N THR A 32 -0.30 -3.28 10.67
CA THR A 32 -0.47 -4.30 11.69
C THR A 32 -0.92 -5.63 11.09
N PRO A 33 -0.84 -6.74 11.83
CA PRO A 33 -1.43 -8.00 11.42
C PRO A 33 -2.96 -7.91 11.18
N ILE A 34 -3.68 -7.10 11.97
CA ILE A 34 -5.12 -6.87 11.78
C ILE A 34 -5.36 -6.19 10.44
N MET A 35 -4.69 -5.09 10.16
CA MET A 35 -4.79 -4.39 8.87
C MET A 35 -4.45 -5.31 7.69
N SER A 36 -3.42 -6.14 7.82
CA SER A 36 -3.03 -7.10 6.79
C SER A 36 -4.14 -8.09 6.46
N ARG A 37 -4.79 -8.64 7.49
CA ARG A 37 -5.91 -9.55 7.35
C ARG A 37 -7.11 -8.85 6.72
N GLU A 38 -7.48 -7.68 7.23
CA GLU A 38 -8.62 -6.92 6.73
C GLU A 38 -8.44 -6.51 5.27
N LEU A 39 -7.24 -6.11 4.86
CA LEU A 39 -6.93 -5.83 3.46
C LEU A 39 -7.11 -7.08 2.58
N SER A 40 -6.66 -8.25 3.05
CA SER A 40 -6.89 -9.50 2.34
C SER A 40 -8.38 -9.81 2.21
N ASP A 41 -9.15 -9.62 3.28
CA ASP A 41 -10.59 -9.86 3.29
C ASP A 41 -11.32 -8.90 2.35
N ALA A 42 -10.95 -7.62 2.37
CA ALA A 42 -11.49 -6.62 1.44
C ALA A 42 -11.14 -6.94 -0.03
N MET A 43 -9.93 -7.45 -0.32
CA MET A 43 -9.57 -7.88 -1.67
C MET A 43 -10.44 -9.06 -2.14
N TYR A 44 -10.74 -10.04 -1.27
CA TYR A 44 -11.68 -11.10 -1.60
C TYR A 44 -13.09 -10.54 -1.87
N GLU A 45 -13.59 -9.67 -0.98
CA GLU A 45 -14.91 -9.06 -1.15
C GLU A 45 -15.01 -8.29 -2.48
N CYS A 46 -13.99 -7.50 -2.81
CA CYS A 46 -13.95 -6.76 -4.08
C CYS A 46 -13.87 -7.69 -5.29
N ASP A 47 -13.12 -8.78 -5.21
CA ASP A 47 -12.96 -9.74 -6.33
C ASP A 47 -14.25 -10.53 -6.59
N ASP A 48 -14.92 -10.97 -5.54
CA ASP A 48 -16.14 -11.77 -5.60
C ASP A 48 -17.42 -10.96 -5.91
N ASN A 49 -17.38 -9.63 -5.79
CA ASN A 49 -18.55 -8.77 -5.98
C ASN A 49 -18.65 -8.24 -7.42
N ASP A 50 -19.60 -8.74 -8.21
CA ASP A 50 -19.84 -8.35 -9.60
C ASP A 50 -20.16 -6.86 -9.80
N GLU A 51 -20.62 -6.16 -8.76
CA GLU A 51 -20.85 -4.71 -8.81
C GLU A 51 -19.55 -3.89 -8.76
N VAL A 52 -18.44 -4.49 -8.35
CA VAL A 52 -17.13 -3.80 -8.34
C VAL A 52 -16.43 -4.00 -9.67
N ARG A 53 -15.97 -2.89 -10.28
CA ARG A 53 -15.21 -2.89 -11.55
C ARG A 53 -13.77 -2.44 -11.40
N ALA A 54 -13.46 -1.72 -10.33
CA ALA A 54 -12.10 -1.28 -10.00
C ALA A 54 -11.98 -1.07 -8.49
N VAL A 55 -10.77 -1.12 -7.98
CA VAL A 55 -10.44 -0.91 -6.56
C VAL A 55 -9.46 0.25 -6.44
N ILE A 56 -9.76 1.20 -5.57
CA ILE A 56 -8.83 2.26 -5.16
C ILE A 56 -8.40 1.98 -3.73
N LEU A 57 -7.10 2.02 -3.49
CA LEU A 57 -6.48 1.90 -2.18
C LEU A 57 -5.84 3.23 -1.79
N THR A 58 -6.20 3.78 -0.64
CA THR A 58 -5.65 5.05 -0.13
C THR A 58 -5.50 5.03 1.39
N GLY A 59 -5.01 6.12 1.99
CA GLY A 59 -4.88 6.26 3.44
C GLY A 59 -5.67 7.45 3.99
N ALA A 60 -6.27 7.29 5.15
CA ALA A 60 -6.88 8.39 5.88
C ALA A 60 -5.82 9.37 6.42
N GLY A 61 -6.12 10.65 6.42
CA GLY A 61 -5.25 11.69 6.99
C GLY A 61 -4.01 11.97 6.13
N ARG A 62 -2.87 12.19 6.79
CA ARG A 62 -1.62 12.71 6.17
C ARG A 62 -0.66 11.64 5.63
N ALA A 63 -1.01 10.37 5.74
CA ALA A 63 -0.16 9.27 5.28
C ALA A 63 -0.98 8.25 4.49
N PHE A 64 -0.35 7.64 3.51
CA PHE A 64 -0.83 6.38 2.96
C PHE A 64 -0.58 5.26 4.00
N CYS A 65 0.68 4.92 4.24
CA CYS A 65 1.11 3.99 5.30
C CYS A 65 2.58 4.25 5.63
N ALA A 66 2.88 4.61 6.87
CA ALA A 66 4.24 4.99 7.28
C ALA A 66 5.17 3.81 7.62
N GLY A 67 4.76 2.58 7.31
CA GLY A 67 5.54 1.37 7.57
C GLY A 67 4.92 0.47 8.62
N ALA A 68 5.68 -0.53 9.04
CA ALA A 68 5.22 -1.48 10.05
C ALA A 68 5.04 -0.81 11.43
N ASP A 69 4.01 -1.22 12.16
CA ASP A 69 3.83 -0.84 13.54
C ASP A 69 4.82 -1.60 14.43
N LEU A 70 5.80 -0.89 14.96
CA LEU A 70 6.85 -1.45 15.81
C LEU A 70 6.55 -1.30 17.31
N SER A 71 5.39 -0.79 17.68
CA SER A 71 5.01 -0.56 19.09
C SER A 71 4.71 -1.84 19.85
N GLY A 72 4.40 -2.93 19.16
CA GLY A 72 4.01 -4.23 19.73
C GLY A 72 5.14 -5.15 20.20
N GLY A 73 6.41 -4.72 20.19
CA GLY A 73 7.56 -5.56 20.55
C GLY A 73 7.85 -6.69 19.54
N GLU A 74 8.58 -7.74 19.97
CA GLU A 74 9.04 -8.84 19.09
C GLU A 74 7.92 -9.67 18.42
N GLY A 75 6.66 -9.50 18.82
CA GLY A 75 5.49 -10.17 18.25
C GLY A 75 4.77 -9.42 17.13
N GLY A 76 5.19 -8.20 16.79
CA GLY A 76 4.46 -7.28 15.91
C GLY A 76 4.18 -7.77 14.47
N PHE A 77 4.88 -8.79 14.00
CA PHE A 77 4.69 -9.39 12.67
C PHE A 77 4.04 -10.78 12.68
N THR A 78 3.90 -11.40 13.84
CA THR A 78 3.37 -12.75 13.96
C THR A 78 2.05 -12.76 14.70
N ASP A 79 1.01 -12.19 14.09
CA ASP A 79 -0.33 -12.48 14.58
C ASP A 79 -0.67 -13.95 14.23
N LYS A 80 -0.72 -14.76 15.28
CA LYS A 80 -1.21 -16.15 15.21
C LYS A 80 -2.74 -16.20 15.16
N THR A 81 -3.41 -15.10 14.89
CA THR A 81 -4.87 -15.09 14.66
C THR A 81 -5.17 -16.02 13.47
N LYS A 82 -6.18 -16.84 13.63
CA LYS A 82 -6.56 -17.89 12.69
C LYS A 82 -6.64 -17.34 11.27
N ILE A 83 -5.60 -17.55 10.48
CA ILE A 83 -5.64 -17.37 9.03
C ILE A 83 -6.59 -18.47 8.53
N THR A 84 -7.81 -18.10 8.19
CA THR A 84 -8.84 -19.02 7.73
C THR A 84 -8.73 -19.30 6.24
N ARG A 85 -8.00 -18.46 5.51
CA ARG A 85 -7.77 -18.56 4.06
C ARG A 85 -6.44 -17.90 3.68
N PRO A 86 -5.84 -18.26 2.51
CA PRO A 86 -4.61 -17.62 2.02
C PRO A 86 -4.76 -16.11 1.90
N THR A 87 -3.66 -15.35 2.11
CA THR A 87 -3.69 -13.91 1.89
C THR A 87 -3.94 -13.60 0.41
N LYS A 88 -4.91 -12.73 0.15
CA LYS A 88 -5.24 -12.22 -1.20
C LYS A 88 -4.53 -10.88 -1.40
N TRP A 89 -3.67 -10.82 -2.39
CA TRP A 89 -2.89 -9.63 -2.71
C TRP A 89 -3.54 -8.82 -3.85
N PRO A 90 -3.26 -7.51 -3.97
CA PRO A 90 -3.80 -6.67 -5.06
C PRO A 90 -3.63 -7.27 -6.45
N TYR A 91 -2.46 -7.81 -6.77
CA TYR A 91 -2.17 -8.41 -8.09
C TYR A 91 -2.90 -9.75 -8.35
N GLN A 92 -3.62 -10.30 -7.39
CA GLN A 92 -4.31 -11.59 -7.52
C GLN A 92 -5.81 -11.45 -7.81
N ILE A 93 -6.35 -10.24 -7.76
CA ILE A 93 -7.76 -10.02 -8.08
C ILE A 93 -7.95 -9.79 -9.58
N SER A 94 -9.15 -10.08 -10.07
CA SER A 94 -9.50 -9.99 -11.49
C SER A 94 -9.86 -8.57 -11.95
N LYS A 95 -9.69 -7.58 -11.07
CA LYS A 95 -10.11 -6.19 -11.27
C LYS A 95 -8.91 -5.26 -11.11
N PRO A 96 -8.86 -4.13 -11.85
CA PRO A 96 -7.79 -3.16 -11.69
C PRO A 96 -7.71 -2.62 -10.26
N VAL A 97 -6.52 -2.58 -9.71
CA VAL A 97 -6.22 -1.97 -8.40
C VAL A 97 -5.36 -0.74 -8.59
N ILE A 98 -5.81 0.38 -8.04
CA ILE A 98 -5.14 1.68 -8.12
C ILE A 98 -4.69 2.08 -6.71
N ALA A 99 -3.40 2.21 -6.48
CA ALA A 99 -2.88 2.79 -5.25
C ALA A 99 -2.81 4.31 -5.37
N ALA A 100 -3.64 5.02 -4.62
CA ALA A 100 -3.68 6.48 -4.54
C ALA A 100 -2.92 6.93 -3.28
N ILE A 101 -1.64 7.26 -3.44
CA ILE A 101 -0.72 7.57 -2.34
C ILE A 101 -0.84 9.04 -1.99
N ASN A 102 -1.67 9.34 -1.00
CA ASN A 102 -2.01 10.68 -0.55
C ASN A 102 -0.92 11.33 0.33
N GLY A 103 0.06 10.58 0.82
CA GLY A 103 1.06 11.08 1.74
C GLY A 103 2.21 10.11 1.97
N ALA A 104 2.72 10.02 3.21
CA ALA A 104 3.84 9.16 3.52
C ALA A 104 3.56 7.69 3.20
N ALA A 105 4.45 7.05 2.42
CA ALA A 105 4.43 5.62 2.08
C ALA A 105 5.84 5.05 2.29
N VAL A 106 6.04 4.29 3.36
CA VAL A 106 7.38 3.86 3.80
C VAL A 106 7.38 2.37 4.13
N GLY A 107 8.48 1.68 3.82
CA GLY A 107 8.62 0.24 4.11
C GLY A 107 7.48 -0.58 3.51
N VAL A 108 6.75 -1.37 4.35
CA VAL A 108 5.60 -2.16 3.88
C VAL A 108 4.52 -1.31 3.21
N GLY A 109 4.36 -0.05 3.58
CA GLY A 109 3.39 0.85 2.96
C GLY A 109 3.64 1.05 1.47
N ILE A 110 4.89 1.33 1.09
CA ILE A 110 5.22 1.46 -0.34
C ILE A 110 5.31 0.11 -1.03
N THR A 111 5.84 -0.94 -0.39
CA THR A 111 5.94 -2.25 -1.03
C THR A 111 4.57 -2.87 -1.29
N TYR A 112 3.58 -2.62 -0.42
CA TYR A 112 2.20 -3.03 -0.66
C TYR A 112 1.57 -2.25 -1.83
N ALA A 113 1.80 -0.93 -1.91
CA ALA A 113 1.34 -0.12 -3.04
C ALA A 113 1.97 -0.55 -4.38
N MET A 114 3.19 -1.11 -4.36
CA MET A 114 3.83 -1.67 -5.56
C MET A 114 3.12 -2.92 -6.12
N LEU A 115 2.25 -3.56 -5.34
CA LEU A 115 1.43 -4.69 -5.78
C LEU A 115 0.18 -4.28 -6.57
N ALA A 116 -0.16 -2.99 -6.60
CA ALA A 116 -1.25 -2.46 -7.40
C ALA A 116 -0.86 -2.33 -8.89
N ASP A 117 -1.84 -2.34 -9.78
CA ASP A 117 -1.62 -2.19 -11.23
C ASP A 117 -1.18 -0.77 -11.57
N ILE A 118 -1.84 0.21 -10.98
CA ILE A 118 -1.60 1.63 -11.21
C ILE A 118 -1.25 2.30 -9.87
N ARG A 119 -0.29 3.20 -9.90
CA ARG A 119 0.09 4.02 -8.74
C ARG A 119 0.00 5.49 -9.09
N LEU A 120 -0.69 6.24 -8.25
CA LEU A 120 -0.76 7.70 -8.26
C LEU A 120 -0.18 8.20 -6.95
N ALA A 121 0.60 9.25 -6.97
CA ALA A 121 1.17 9.83 -5.75
C ALA A 121 0.99 11.34 -5.72
N ALA A 122 0.67 11.87 -4.54
CA ALA A 122 0.74 13.29 -4.28
C ALA A 122 2.19 13.78 -4.48
N VAL A 123 2.37 14.92 -5.14
CA VAL A 123 3.69 15.49 -5.47
C VAL A 123 4.60 15.59 -4.23
N LYS A 124 4.01 15.97 -3.09
CA LYS A 124 4.72 16.12 -1.80
C LYS A 124 4.76 14.84 -0.95
N ALA A 125 4.22 13.71 -1.45
CA ALA A 125 4.28 12.45 -0.72
C ALA A 125 5.74 12.10 -0.36
N LYS A 126 5.93 11.52 0.84
CA LYS A 126 7.24 11.04 1.28
C LYS A 126 7.31 9.53 1.10
N ILE A 127 8.18 9.09 0.22
CA ILE A 127 8.26 7.70 -0.23
C ILE A 127 9.64 7.13 0.11
N GLY A 128 9.68 5.91 0.65
CA GLY A 128 10.97 5.31 0.96
C GLY A 128 10.92 3.81 1.20
N PHE A 129 11.87 3.11 0.59
CA PHE A 129 12.13 1.68 0.82
C PHE A 129 13.12 1.51 1.98
N ALA A 130 12.72 1.93 3.19
CA ALA A 130 13.61 2.14 4.32
C ALA A 130 14.03 0.85 5.06
N MET A 131 13.76 -0.35 4.50
CA MET A 131 14.03 -1.63 5.14
C MET A 131 15.50 -1.81 5.51
N VAL A 132 16.42 -1.48 4.59
CA VAL A 132 17.87 -1.59 4.83
C VAL A 132 18.34 -0.79 6.04
N ARG A 133 17.71 0.36 6.33
CA ARG A 133 18.03 1.19 7.51
C ARG A 133 17.63 0.53 8.84
N ARG A 134 16.89 -0.55 8.79
CA ARG A 134 16.44 -1.37 9.91
C ARG A 134 17.05 -2.77 9.91
N GLY A 135 18.01 -3.05 9.01
CA GLY A 135 18.59 -4.36 8.85
C GLY A 135 17.61 -5.42 8.31
N ILE A 136 16.54 -4.99 7.62
CA ILE A 136 15.49 -5.84 7.07
C ILE A 136 15.68 -5.91 5.54
N LEU A 137 15.51 -7.10 4.98
CA LEU A 137 15.53 -7.29 3.53
C LEU A 137 14.26 -6.69 2.88
N PRO A 138 14.33 -6.31 1.59
CA PRO A 138 13.15 -5.92 0.83
C PRO A 138 12.09 -7.02 0.83
N GLU A 139 10.88 -6.68 1.28
CA GLU A 139 9.75 -7.59 1.44
C GLU A 139 8.75 -7.49 0.30
N LEU A 140 7.69 -8.32 0.30
CA LEU A 140 6.62 -8.36 -0.72
C LEU A 140 7.16 -8.33 -2.15
N ALA A 141 8.24 -9.08 -2.41
CA ALA A 141 8.93 -9.13 -3.70
C ALA A 141 9.37 -7.76 -4.25
N SER A 142 9.56 -6.74 -3.39
CA SER A 142 9.89 -5.38 -3.82
C SER A 142 11.22 -5.29 -4.56
N HIS A 143 12.18 -6.20 -4.30
CA HIS A 143 13.42 -6.31 -5.08
C HIS A 143 13.17 -6.66 -6.57
N VAL A 144 12.04 -7.31 -6.88
CA VAL A 144 11.62 -7.61 -8.25
C VAL A 144 10.73 -6.48 -8.79
N THR A 145 9.65 -6.13 -8.08
CA THR A 145 8.65 -5.18 -8.56
C THR A 145 9.22 -3.78 -8.77
N VAL A 146 10.07 -3.30 -7.86
CA VAL A 146 10.74 -1.99 -8.01
C VAL A 146 11.69 -2.00 -9.21
N SER A 147 12.45 -3.10 -9.41
CA SER A 147 13.37 -3.22 -10.54
C SER A 147 12.65 -3.27 -11.88
N GLN A 148 11.49 -3.92 -11.93
CA GLN A 148 10.66 -3.98 -13.15
C GLN A 148 10.06 -2.62 -13.53
N VAL A 149 9.69 -1.82 -12.53
CA VAL A 149 9.00 -0.54 -12.75
C VAL A 149 9.98 0.62 -12.93
N ALA A 150 10.98 0.74 -12.05
CA ALA A 150 11.93 1.87 -12.03
C ALA A 150 13.24 1.60 -12.79
N GLY A 151 13.45 0.39 -13.27
CA GLY A 151 14.72 -0.07 -13.82
C GLY A 151 15.76 -0.40 -12.74
N PHE A 152 16.75 -1.21 -13.11
CA PHE A 152 17.71 -1.78 -12.15
C PHE A 152 18.51 -0.72 -11.37
N SER A 153 19.01 0.32 -12.04
CA SER A 153 19.85 1.33 -11.40
C SER A 153 19.10 2.11 -10.31
N ASN A 154 17.88 2.58 -10.62
CA ASN A 154 17.05 3.28 -9.66
C ASN A 154 16.63 2.35 -8.51
N ALA A 155 16.26 1.11 -8.82
CA ALA A 155 15.90 0.14 -7.81
C ALA A 155 17.06 -0.16 -6.86
N ALA A 156 18.28 -0.36 -7.39
CA ALA A 156 19.47 -0.59 -6.58
C ALA A 156 19.75 0.59 -5.65
N GLU A 157 19.70 1.81 -6.17
CA GLU A 157 19.86 3.01 -5.34
C GLU A 157 18.82 3.06 -4.21
N LEU A 158 17.54 2.92 -4.54
CA LEU A 158 16.45 3.05 -3.57
C LEU A 158 16.48 1.96 -2.50
N LEU A 159 16.68 0.71 -2.90
CA LEU A 159 16.66 -0.44 -2.00
C LEU A 159 17.93 -0.56 -1.16
N LEU A 160 19.11 -0.18 -1.69
CA LEU A 160 20.38 -0.30 -0.97
C LEU A 160 20.65 0.89 -0.05
N THR A 161 20.20 2.09 -0.41
CA THR A 161 20.40 3.29 0.43
C THR A 161 19.24 3.51 1.40
N GLY A 162 18.04 3.04 1.07
CA GLY A 162 16.81 3.30 1.81
C GLY A 162 16.50 4.80 1.92
N ARG A 163 16.98 5.63 0.98
CA ARG A 163 16.73 7.07 1.00
C ARG A 163 15.24 7.38 0.81
N MET A 164 14.83 8.52 1.32
CA MET A 164 13.50 9.05 1.06
C MET A 164 13.51 9.87 -0.23
N MET A 165 12.40 9.86 -0.93
CA MET A 165 12.13 10.68 -2.11
C MET A 165 10.76 11.35 -2.01
N SER A 166 10.54 12.39 -2.81
CA SER A 166 9.21 12.99 -3.00
C SER A 166 8.39 12.23 -4.05
N GLY A 167 7.07 12.47 -4.08
CA GLY A 167 6.22 11.95 -5.15
C GLY A 167 6.65 12.46 -6.53
N ALA A 168 7.06 13.72 -6.64
CA ALA A 168 7.60 14.28 -7.88
C ALA A 168 8.85 13.54 -8.36
N GLU A 169 9.78 13.22 -7.47
CA GLU A 169 10.99 12.45 -7.79
C GLU A 169 10.66 11.01 -8.18
N ALA A 170 9.72 10.40 -7.48
CA ALA A 170 9.26 9.05 -7.77
C ALA A 170 8.59 8.94 -9.14
N GLN A 171 7.97 10.00 -9.64
CA GLN A 171 7.45 10.08 -11.02
C GLN A 171 8.60 10.06 -12.04
N ILE A 172 9.66 10.82 -11.80
CA ILE A 172 10.83 10.85 -12.70
C ILE A 172 11.49 9.46 -12.79
N CYS A 173 11.49 8.71 -11.68
CA CYS A 173 11.99 7.33 -11.62
C CYS A 173 11.00 6.29 -12.18
N LEU A 174 9.87 6.70 -12.78
CA LEU A 174 8.82 5.83 -13.32
C LEU A 174 8.13 4.93 -12.28
N LEU A 175 8.31 5.17 -10.98
CA LEU A 175 7.59 4.45 -9.94
C LEU A 175 6.08 4.73 -9.96
N TYR A 176 5.68 5.85 -10.57
CA TYR A 176 4.30 6.31 -10.67
C TYR A 176 3.94 6.72 -12.09
N THR A 177 2.67 6.52 -12.43
CA THR A 177 2.17 6.72 -13.79
C THR A 177 1.67 8.13 -14.06
N SER A 178 1.31 8.92 -13.02
CA SER A 178 0.82 10.29 -13.20
C SER A 178 0.85 11.08 -11.88
N PRO A 179 1.04 12.42 -11.89
CA PRO A 179 0.78 13.25 -10.73
C PRO A 179 -0.72 13.27 -10.41
N SER A 180 -1.06 13.41 -9.12
CA SER A 180 -2.45 13.59 -8.71
C SER A 180 -3.00 14.91 -9.26
N PRO A 181 -4.23 14.96 -9.80
CA PRO A 181 -4.84 16.20 -10.28
C PRO A 181 -5.00 17.31 -9.23
N ARG A 182 -4.89 16.97 -7.95
CA ARG A 182 -5.03 17.95 -6.84
C ARG A 182 -3.78 18.78 -6.58
N ASP A 183 -2.67 18.50 -7.25
CA ASP A 183 -1.38 19.18 -7.03
C ASP A 183 -1.11 20.27 -8.08
N SER A 184 -2.10 20.63 -8.88
CA SER A 184 -2.00 21.65 -9.95
C SER A 184 -2.40 23.07 -9.50
N ASP A 185 -2.64 23.32 -8.21
CA ASP A 185 -2.96 24.64 -7.64
C ASP A 185 -1.80 25.18 -6.78
#